data_6228bc24955d68c5814d4d913de228fa
#
_entry.id   6228bc24955d68c5814d4d913de228fa
#
_cell.length_a   1.000
_cell.length_b   1.000
_cell.length_c   1.000
_cell.angle_alpha   90.00
_cell.angle_beta   90.00
_cell.angle_gamma   90.00
#
_symmetry.space_group_name_H-M   'P 1'
#
loop_
_entity.id
_entity.type
_entity.pdbx_description
1 polymer ?
#
loop_
_entity_poly.entity_id
_entity_poly.type
_entity_poly.pdbx_seq_one_letter_code
_entity_poly.pdbx_strand_id
1 'polypeptide(L)'
;SHFIILEGLSGTGKSSLPRYFAKFINANLLFVPVQATWRDKTNLIGYFNDFSKAYSETEFLTSLYHANYNPDMIHMFVLDEMNISRVEYYFADFLSVLEYPEEEWKIKIMQLPYNFIPPAKLDDGVIQIPNNVYFVGTANKDDSTFTITDKVYDRAITIDFDNRNDAFNVNGDASTINLSRSALAKLYQEAKNNKSYQMTDNDYQKFQTISDYIYDQFDITFGNRILNQISELVPVFVSCGGTKEEALDFLLSRKVISKIEGRFEEYVKNALSELLN
;
A
#
# COMPACT_ATOMS: atom_id res chain seq x y z
N SER A 1 2.27 -3.72 -5.50
CA SER A 1 1.09 -3.14 -4.83
C SER A 1 1.05 -1.63 -5.04
N HIS A 2 -0.15 -1.09 -5.20
CA HIS A 2 -0.39 0.36 -5.26
C HIS A 2 -0.74 0.97 -3.90
N PHE A 3 -0.67 0.17 -2.84
CA PHE A 3 -0.87 0.63 -1.48
C PHE A 3 0.23 0.10 -0.56
N ILE A 4 0.93 1.02 0.12
CA ILE A 4 2.02 0.76 1.04
C ILE A 4 1.68 1.39 2.39
N ILE A 5 1.95 0.69 3.48
CA ILE A 5 1.84 1.21 4.84
C ILE A 5 3.24 1.29 5.44
N LEU A 6 3.62 2.47 5.93
CA LEU A 6 4.82 2.71 6.71
C LEU A 6 4.40 2.82 8.17
N GLU A 7 4.68 1.81 8.98
CA GLU A 7 4.25 1.80 10.37
C GLU A 7 5.41 1.71 11.35
N GLY A 8 5.20 2.05 12.61
CA GLY A 8 6.20 1.97 13.67
C GLY A 8 6.15 3.14 14.64
N LEU A 9 7.21 3.28 15.44
CA LEU A 9 7.29 4.29 16.49
C LEU A 9 7.26 5.73 15.94
N SER A 10 6.75 6.67 16.72
CA SER A 10 6.77 8.09 16.34
C SER A 10 8.20 8.60 16.18
N GLY A 11 8.43 9.47 15.18
CA GLY A 11 9.73 10.10 14.93
C GLY A 11 10.79 9.22 14.25
N THR A 12 10.40 8.07 13.65
CA THR A 12 11.31 7.16 12.93
C THR A 12 11.50 7.49 11.44
N GLY A 13 10.89 8.57 10.94
CA GLY A 13 11.08 9.02 9.56
C GLY A 13 10.03 8.54 8.56
N LYS A 14 8.94 7.92 9.00
CA LYS A 14 7.85 7.40 8.14
C LYS A 14 7.33 8.43 7.13
N SER A 15 7.02 9.64 7.57
CA SER A 15 6.52 10.72 6.69
C SER A 15 7.63 11.35 5.83
N SER A 16 8.89 11.19 6.22
CA SER A 16 10.03 11.72 5.46
C SER A 16 10.38 10.85 4.25
N LEU A 17 10.29 9.52 4.39
CA LEU A 17 10.63 8.59 3.33
C LEU A 17 9.86 8.88 2.01
N PRO A 18 8.53 8.95 1.98
CA PRO A 18 7.80 9.23 0.74
C PRO A 18 8.13 10.62 0.16
N ARG A 19 8.45 11.62 0.99
CA ARG A 19 8.89 12.94 0.51
C ARG A 19 10.19 12.86 -0.28
N TYR A 20 11.20 12.23 0.32
CA TYR A 20 12.52 12.12 -0.32
C TYR A 20 12.47 11.20 -1.53
N PHE A 21 11.69 10.11 -1.45
CA PHE A 21 11.52 9.19 -2.56
C PHE A 21 10.82 9.86 -3.75
N ALA A 22 9.69 10.55 -3.52
CA ALA A 22 9.01 11.28 -4.57
C ALA A 22 9.90 12.35 -5.22
N LYS A 23 10.67 13.09 -4.42
CA LYS A 23 11.66 14.05 -4.92
C LYS A 23 12.73 13.37 -5.76
N PHE A 24 13.24 12.22 -5.31
CA PHE A 24 14.28 11.47 -6.00
C PHE A 24 13.82 10.99 -7.39
N ILE A 25 12.61 10.46 -7.51
CA ILE A 25 12.06 9.95 -8.77
C ILE A 25 11.31 11.01 -9.59
N ASN A 26 11.25 12.26 -9.13
CA ASN A 26 10.49 13.35 -9.73
C ASN A 26 8.98 13.03 -9.88
N ALA A 27 8.38 12.43 -8.85
CA ALA A 27 6.95 12.14 -8.80
C ALA A 27 6.14 13.31 -8.23
N ASN A 28 4.89 13.44 -8.63
CA ASN A 28 3.93 14.31 -7.96
C ASN A 28 3.59 13.74 -6.58
N LEU A 29 3.65 14.57 -5.56
CA LEU A 29 3.42 14.18 -4.18
C LEU A 29 2.32 15.02 -3.55
N LEU A 30 1.32 14.36 -2.99
CA LEU A 30 0.29 14.97 -2.16
C LEU A 30 0.33 14.38 -0.75
N PHE A 31 0.48 15.22 0.26
CA PHE A 31 0.29 14.85 1.66
C PHE A 31 -1.11 15.20 2.11
N VAL A 32 -1.81 14.21 2.64
CA VAL A 32 -3.17 14.33 3.16
C VAL A 32 -3.13 14.01 4.65
N PRO A 33 -3.12 15.02 5.53
CA PRO A 33 -3.17 14.78 6.97
C PRO A 33 -4.56 14.23 7.35
N VAL A 34 -4.61 13.00 7.83
CA VAL A 34 -5.85 12.40 8.28
C VAL A 34 -6.24 12.99 9.63
N GLN A 35 -7.54 13.26 9.81
CA GLN A 35 -8.05 13.84 11.04
C GLN A 35 -8.86 12.82 11.84
N ALA A 36 -8.80 12.90 13.17
CA ALA A 36 -9.54 12.00 14.07
C ALA A 36 -11.06 12.06 13.89
N THR A 37 -11.57 13.11 13.26
CA THR A 37 -13.00 13.31 12.97
C THR A 37 -13.49 12.61 11.72
N TRP A 38 -12.60 12.05 10.91
CA TRP A 38 -12.99 11.40 9.65
C TRP A 38 -13.77 10.12 9.91
N ARG A 39 -14.91 9.97 9.25
CA ARG A 39 -15.82 8.84 9.45
C ARG A 39 -16.30 8.16 8.19
N ASP A 40 -16.11 8.82 7.04
CA ASP A 40 -16.53 8.32 5.75
C ASP A 40 -15.68 8.92 4.63
N LYS A 41 -15.90 8.47 3.40
CA LYS A 41 -15.13 8.89 2.23
C LYS A 41 -15.29 10.37 1.87
N THR A 42 -16.32 11.05 2.34
CA THR A 42 -16.55 12.47 1.99
C THR A 42 -15.45 13.36 2.53
N ASN A 43 -14.82 12.97 3.62
CA ASN A 43 -13.65 13.66 4.16
C ASN A 43 -12.46 13.63 3.18
N LEU A 44 -12.36 12.55 2.40
CA LEU A 44 -11.26 12.34 1.45
C LEU A 44 -11.58 12.89 0.05
N ILE A 45 -12.80 12.65 -0.46
CA ILE A 45 -13.16 13.00 -1.83
C ILE A 45 -14.08 14.22 -1.95
N GLY A 46 -14.63 14.73 -0.84
CA GLY A 46 -15.63 15.79 -0.87
C GLY A 46 -17.06 15.29 -1.00
N TYR A 47 -17.99 16.21 -1.21
CA TYR A 47 -19.42 15.93 -1.28
C TYR A 47 -20.17 16.92 -2.15
N PHE A 48 -21.33 16.51 -2.67
CA PHE A 48 -22.24 17.42 -3.37
C PHE A 48 -23.07 18.22 -2.37
N ASN A 49 -23.04 19.53 -2.51
CA ASN A 49 -23.84 20.43 -1.70
C ASN A 49 -25.16 20.76 -2.38
N ASP A 50 -26.26 20.24 -1.85
CA ASP A 50 -27.59 20.43 -2.42
C ASP A 50 -28.12 21.87 -2.41
N PHE A 51 -27.62 22.70 -1.51
CA PHE A 51 -28.00 24.12 -1.44
C PHE A 51 -27.31 24.95 -2.53
N SER A 52 -26.00 24.82 -2.66
CA SER A 52 -25.23 25.53 -3.69
C SER A 52 -25.31 24.88 -5.06
N LYS A 53 -25.84 23.63 -5.15
CA LYS A 53 -25.84 22.81 -6.37
C LYS A 53 -24.44 22.64 -6.96
N ALA A 54 -23.43 22.60 -6.12
CA ALA A 54 -22.03 22.45 -6.48
C ALA A 54 -21.40 21.31 -5.68
N TYR A 55 -20.40 20.68 -6.29
CA TYR A 55 -19.57 19.71 -5.58
C TYR A 55 -18.45 20.45 -4.84
N SER A 56 -18.29 20.14 -3.55
CA SER A 56 -17.19 20.64 -2.73
C SER A 56 -16.08 19.59 -2.76
N GLU A 57 -15.14 19.77 -3.67
CA GLU A 57 -14.00 18.87 -3.85
C GLU A 57 -12.91 19.11 -2.79
N THR A 58 -12.15 18.05 -2.52
CA THR A 58 -10.92 18.09 -1.74
C THR A 58 -9.70 18.15 -2.65
N GLU A 59 -8.56 18.56 -2.12
CA GLU A 59 -7.29 18.50 -2.84
C GLU A 59 -6.95 17.07 -3.28
N PHE A 60 -7.32 16.07 -2.48
CA PHE A 60 -7.16 14.65 -2.84
C PHE A 60 -7.93 14.30 -4.13
N LEU A 61 -9.21 14.64 -4.19
CA LEU A 61 -10.02 14.35 -5.38
C LEU A 61 -9.52 15.10 -6.60
N THR A 62 -9.19 16.37 -6.45
CA THR A 62 -8.66 17.22 -7.54
C THR A 62 -7.34 16.64 -8.08
N SER A 63 -6.43 16.24 -7.20
CA SER A 63 -5.16 15.60 -7.59
C SER A 63 -5.39 14.26 -8.29
N LEU A 64 -6.32 13.44 -7.78
CA LEU A 64 -6.69 12.17 -8.41
C LEU A 64 -7.29 12.37 -9.81
N TYR A 65 -8.13 13.40 -9.96
CA TYR A 65 -8.69 13.78 -11.25
C TYR A 65 -7.58 14.19 -12.24
N HIS A 66 -6.63 15.01 -11.79
CA HIS A 66 -5.50 15.45 -12.62
C HIS A 66 -4.54 14.33 -12.99
N ALA A 67 -4.36 13.30 -12.15
CA ALA A 67 -3.55 12.13 -12.48
C ALA A 67 -4.03 11.41 -13.75
N ASN A 68 -5.33 11.49 -14.08
CA ASN A 68 -5.91 10.94 -15.30
C ASN A 68 -5.50 11.66 -16.59
N TYR A 69 -4.94 12.88 -16.50
CA TYR A 69 -4.44 13.63 -17.66
C TYR A 69 -2.97 13.42 -17.93
N ASN A 70 -2.23 12.88 -16.94
CA ASN A 70 -0.79 12.66 -17.04
C ASN A 70 -0.45 11.20 -16.72
N PRO A 71 -0.86 10.23 -17.54
CA PRO A 71 -0.82 8.81 -17.21
C PRO A 71 0.60 8.25 -17.03
N ASP A 72 1.61 8.93 -17.55
CA ASP A 72 3.01 8.50 -17.43
C ASP A 72 3.76 9.16 -16.25
N MET A 73 3.17 10.18 -15.62
CA MET A 73 3.71 10.77 -14.40
C MET A 73 3.26 9.96 -13.19
N ILE A 74 4.20 9.62 -12.31
CA ILE A 74 3.91 8.94 -11.04
C ILE A 74 3.32 9.95 -10.06
N HIS A 75 2.18 9.59 -9.44
CA HIS A 75 1.52 10.35 -8.40
C HIS A 75 1.54 9.56 -7.08
N MET A 76 2.07 10.15 -6.02
CA MET A 76 2.09 9.58 -4.68
C MET A 76 1.15 10.34 -3.76
N PHE A 77 0.19 9.64 -3.19
CA PHE A 77 -0.78 10.17 -2.23
C PHE A 77 -0.44 9.62 -0.85
N VAL A 78 0.02 10.48 0.04
CA VAL A 78 0.41 10.10 1.39
C VAL A 78 -0.72 10.42 2.36
N LEU A 79 -1.34 9.39 2.93
CA LEU A 79 -2.30 9.50 4.03
C LEU A 79 -1.48 9.55 5.33
N ASP A 80 -1.20 10.76 5.79
CA ASP A 80 -0.32 10.94 6.96
C ASP A 80 -1.11 10.72 8.25
N GLU A 81 -0.52 9.95 9.18
CA GLU A 81 -1.17 9.48 10.41
C GLU A 81 -2.51 8.77 10.13
N MET A 82 -2.52 7.87 9.13
CA MET A 82 -3.73 7.27 8.61
C MET A 82 -4.60 6.58 9.66
N ASN A 83 -4.00 6.10 10.75
CA ASN A 83 -4.70 5.39 11.82
C ASN A 83 -5.13 6.27 13.01
N ILE A 84 -5.04 7.60 12.87
CA ILE A 84 -5.68 8.52 13.84
C ILE A 84 -7.22 8.49 13.72
N SER A 85 -7.73 7.98 12.60
CA SER A 85 -9.12 7.56 12.39
C SER A 85 -9.16 6.14 11.82
N ARG A 86 -10.33 5.50 11.84
CA ARG A 86 -10.47 4.14 11.30
C ARG A 86 -10.37 4.16 9.78
N VAL A 87 -9.30 3.57 9.27
CA VAL A 87 -8.98 3.52 7.82
C VAL A 87 -10.13 2.92 7.02
N GLU A 88 -10.78 1.89 7.55
CA GLU A 88 -11.90 1.18 6.93
C GLU A 88 -13.13 2.06 6.71
N TYR A 89 -13.22 3.23 7.35
CA TYR A 89 -14.37 4.11 7.19
C TYR A 89 -14.17 5.09 6.05
N TYR A 90 -13.04 5.77 6.02
CA TYR A 90 -12.82 6.81 5.02
C TYR A 90 -12.14 6.31 3.73
N PHE A 91 -11.42 5.16 3.80
CA PHE A 91 -10.66 4.61 2.68
C PHE A 91 -11.24 3.29 2.12
N ALA A 92 -12.42 2.87 2.60
CA ALA A 92 -13.05 1.58 2.25
C ALA A 92 -13.21 1.34 0.75
N ASP A 93 -13.70 2.34 0.02
CA ASP A 93 -13.94 2.23 -1.42
C ASP A 93 -12.63 1.99 -2.17
N PHE A 94 -11.55 2.68 -1.77
CA PHE A 94 -10.21 2.50 -2.35
C PHE A 94 -9.65 1.11 -2.04
N LEU A 95 -9.75 0.66 -0.78
CA LEU A 95 -9.32 -0.68 -0.39
C LEU A 95 -10.05 -1.76 -1.20
N SER A 96 -11.33 -1.57 -1.47
CA SER A 96 -12.13 -2.54 -2.21
C SER A 96 -11.70 -2.61 -3.68
N VAL A 97 -11.56 -1.47 -4.35
CA VAL A 97 -11.27 -1.47 -5.79
C VAL A 97 -9.83 -1.86 -6.10
N LEU A 98 -8.86 -1.61 -5.22
CA LEU A 98 -7.47 -2.01 -5.40
C LEU A 98 -7.24 -3.54 -5.37
N GLU A 99 -8.28 -4.33 -5.07
CA GLU A 99 -8.24 -5.79 -5.18
C GLU A 99 -8.56 -6.31 -6.58
N TYR A 100 -9.22 -5.49 -7.40
CA TYR A 100 -9.63 -5.84 -8.75
C TYR A 100 -8.51 -5.56 -9.77
N PRO A 101 -8.65 -6.03 -11.02
CA PRO A 101 -7.79 -5.59 -12.12
C PRO A 101 -7.81 -4.07 -12.30
N GLU A 102 -6.71 -3.49 -12.77
CA GLU A 102 -6.52 -2.02 -12.89
C GLU A 102 -7.64 -1.33 -13.70
N GLU A 103 -8.22 -2.02 -14.66
CA GLU A 103 -9.32 -1.50 -15.50
C GLU A 103 -10.63 -1.30 -14.72
N GLU A 104 -10.77 -1.99 -13.59
CA GLU A 104 -11.94 -1.94 -12.70
C GLU A 104 -11.77 -0.97 -11.52
N TRP A 105 -10.66 -0.27 -11.41
CA TRP A 105 -10.41 0.68 -10.32
C TRP A 105 -11.26 1.94 -10.48
N LYS A 106 -12.53 1.82 -10.17
CA LYS A 106 -13.54 2.87 -10.33
C LYS A 106 -14.25 3.16 -9.02
N ILE A 107 -14.36 4.45 -8.69
CA ILE A 107 -15.04 4.91 -7.47
C ILE A 107 -16.20 5.82 -7.84
N LYS A 108 -17.38 5.50 -7.31
CA LYS A 108 -18.55 6.39 -7.39
C LYS A 108 -18.36 7.55 -6.41
N ILE A 109 -18.22 8.75 -6.97
CA ILE A 109 -18.04 10.00 -6.20
C ILE A 109 -19.39 10.56 -5.81
N MET A 110 -20.30 10.67 -6.80
CA MET A 110 -21.62 11.28 -6.63
C MET A 110 -22.64 10.65 -7.58
N GLN A 111 -23.91 10.82 -7.26
CA GLN A 111 -24.98 10.64 -8.23
C GLN A 111 -25.16 11.97 -8.97
N LEU A 112 -25.13 11.93 -10.31
CA LEU A 112 -25.25 13.14 -11.09
C LEU A 112 -26.69 13.70 -10.97
N PRO A 113 -26.84 15.00 -10.63
CA PRO A 113 -28.13 15.67 -10.70
C PRO A 113 -28.63 15.77 -12.16
N TYR A 114 -29.94 15.86 -12.34
CA TYR A 114 -30.53 16.06 -13.64
C TYR A 114 -29.97 17.35 -14.32
N ASN A 115 -29.58 17.23 -15.58
CA ASN A 115 -28.91 18.29 -16.35
C ASN A 115 -27.53 18.75 -15.86
N PHE A 116 -26.88 18.01 -14.97
CA PHE A 116 -25.50 18.30 -14.57
C PHE A 116 -24.53 17.76 -15.65
N ILE A 117 -23.65 18.64 -16.13
CA ILE A 117 -22.58 18.27 -17.08
C ILE A 117 -21.33 17.95 -16.25
N PRO A 118 -20.95 16.66 -16.18
CA PRO A 118 -19.79 16.28 -15.39
C PRO A 118 -18.48 16.72 -16.06
N PRO A 119 -17.40 16.90 -15.28
CA PRO A 119 -16.05 17.05 -15.81
C PRO A 119 -15.66 15.87 -16.71
N ALA A 120 -14.81 16.12 -17.71
CA ALA A 120 -14.50 15.18 -18.81
C ALA A 120 -13.98 13.78 -18.39
N LYS A 121 -13.36 13.67 -17.20
CA LYS A 121 -12.86 12.39 -16.65
C LYS A 121 -13.77 11.78 -15.58
N LEU A 122 -15.00 12.29 -15.47
CA LEU A 122 -16.00 11.77 -14.55
C LEU A 122 -17.16 11.18 -15.37
N ASP A 123 -17.22 9.85 -15.45
CA ASP A 123 -18.26 9.13 -16.20
C ASP A 123 -19.39 8.72 -15.25
N ASP A 124 -20.59 9.25 -15.47
CA ASP A 124 -21.78 9.06 -14.61
C ASP A 124 -21.49 9.18 -13.09
N GLY A 125 -20.69 10.19 -12.72
CA GLY A 125 -20.28 10.40 -11.33
C GLY A 125 -19.26 9.39 -10.81
N VAL A 126 -18.62 8.64 -11.70
CA VAL A 126 -17.56 7.67 -11.40
C VAL A 126 -16.23 8.20 -11.89
N ILE A 127 -15.19 8.14 -11.03
CA ILE A 127 -13.80 8.42 -11.39
C ILE A 127 -13.01 7.12 -11.51
N GLN A 128 -12.14 7.04 -12.52
CA GLN A 128 -11.13 6.01 -12.63
C GLN A 128 -9.94 6.38 -11.74
N ILE A 129 -9.46 5.43 -10.92
CA ILE A 129 -8.13 5.54 -10.31
C ILE A 129 -7.12 5.05 -11.34
N PRO A 130 -6.26 5.92 -11.87
CA PRO A 130 -5.30 5.50 -12.88
C PRO A 130 -4.12 4.77 -12.24
N ASN A 131 -3.50 3.88 -13.00
CA ASN A 131 -2.43 3.01 -12.52
C ASN A 131 -1.06 3.69 -12.31
N ASN A 132 -0.98 4.99 -12.51
CA ASN A 132 0.15 5.84 -12.14
C ASN A 132 0.02 6.44 -10.73
N VAL A 133 -1.06 6.10 -9.99
CA VAL A 133 -1.31 6.53 -8.61
C VAL A 133 -0.86 5.45 -7.63
N TYR A 134 -0.10 5.87 -6.62
CA TYR A 134 0.37 5.04 -5.52
C TYR A 134 -0.05 5.67 -4.19
N PHE A 135 -0.68 4.89 -3.32
CA PHE A 135 -1.08 5.32 -1.99
C PHE A 135 -0.05 4.87 -0.96
N VAL A 136 0.30 5.77 -0.06
CA VAL A 136 1.21 5.49 1.05
C VAL A 136 0.52 5.94 2.34
N GLY A 137 0.30 5.03 3.27
CA GLY A 137 -0.19 5.38 4.61
C GLY A 137 0.97 5.44 5.58
N THR A 138 1.03 6.45 6.45
CA THR A 138 1.89 6.40 7.63
C THR A 138 1.05 6.07 8.85
N ALA A 139 1.53 5.18 9.72
CA ALA A 139 0.82 4.74 10.90
C ALA A 139 1.74 4.71 12.11
N ASN A 140 1.25 5.21 13.24
CA ASN A 140 1.94 5.12 14.52
C ASN A 140 1.42 3.91 15.31
N LYS A 141 2.35 3.15 15.91
CA LYS A 141 2.04 2.06 16.84
C LYS A 141 2.05 2.58 18.27
N ASP A 142 1.13 3.49 18.59
CA ASP A 142 0.96 4.02 19.93
C ASP A 142 -0.49 3.90 20.39
N ASP A 143 -0.71 3.96 21.70
CA ASP A 143 -2.01 3.74 22.33
C ASP A 143 -3.06 4.81 21.98
N SER A 144 -2.65 5.90 21.35
CA SER A 144 -3.53 7.02 20.97
C SER A 144 -4.19 6.84 19.60
N THR A 145 -3.80 5.82 18.85
CA THR A 145 -4.26 5.56 17.49
C THR A 145 -5.12 4.30 17.37
N PHE A 146 -5.90 4.20 16.30
CA PHE A 146 -6.69 2.99 16.03
C PHE A 146 -5.81 1.87 15.49
N THR A 147 -6.09 0.64 15.92
CA THR A 147 -5.49 -0.56 15.32
C THR A 147 -5.94 -0.69 13.87
N ILE A 148 -5.00 -0.90 12.96
CA ILE A 148 -5.27 -1.20 11.57
C ILE A 148 -5.71 -2.66 11.49
N THR A 149 -6.83 -2.93 10.82
CA THR A 149 -7.38 -4.29 10.73
C THR A 149 -6.72 -5.13 9.64
N ASP A 150 -6.85 -6.45 9.75
CA ASP A 150 -6.35 -7.39 8.73
C ASP A 150 -6.87 -7.08 7.33
N LYS A 151 -8.10 -6.55 7.22
CA LYS A 151 -8.67 -6.14 5.92
C LYS A 151 -7.84 -5.08 5.20
N VAL A 152 -7.17 -4.21 5.93
CA VAL A 152 -6.29 -3.18 5.40
C VAL A 152 -4.92 -3.77 5.10
N TYR A 153 -4.34 -4.52 6.05
CA TYR A 153 -3.03 -5.15 5.89
C TYR A 153 -3.00 -6.16 4.74
N ASP A 154 -4.08 -6.89 4.50
CA ASP A 154 -4.16 -7.85 3.39
C ASP A 154 -4.05 -7.19 2.01
N ARG A 155 -4.35 -5.88 1.92
CA ARG A 155 -4.34 -5.10 0.67
C ARG A 155 -3.09 -4.24 0.49
N ALA A 156 -2.31 -4.08 1.54
CA ALA A 156 -1.11 -3.26 1.56
C ALA A 156 0.16 -4.11 1.59
N ILE A 157 1.26 -3.48 1.21
CA ILE A 157 2.61 -3.91 1.61
C ILE A 157 3.00 -3.05 2.79
N THR A 158 3.37 -3.68 3.91
CA THR A 158 3.73 -2.97 5.14
C THR A 158 5.24 -2.98 5.32
N ILE A 159 5.79 -1.82 5.66
CA ILE A 159 7.21 -1.62 6.00
C ILE A 159 7.28 -1.07 7.41
N ASP A 160 8.00 -1.77 8.29
CA ASP A 160 8.17 -1.35 9.68
C ASP A 160 9.34 -0.41 9.87
N PHE A 161 9.10 0.55 10.74
CA PHE A 161 10.07 1.51 11.24
C PHE A 161 10.20 1.34 12.75
N ASP A 162 10.62 0.16 13.20
CA ASP A 162 10.67 -0.16 14.62
C ASP A 162 11.96 0.36 15.31
N ASN A 163 13.01 0.63 14.54
CA ASN A 163 14.28 1.10 15.05
C ASN A 163 14.54 2.57 14.67
N ARG A 164 15.02 3.34 15.63
CA ARG A 164 15.67 4.62 15.37
C ARG A 164 17.11 4.33 14.96
N ASN A 165 17.43 4.59 13.71
CA ASN A 165 18.81 4.60 13.27
C ASN A 165 19.51 5.87 13.74
N ASP A 166 20.81 5.78 13.98
CA ASP A 166 21.65 6.94 14.25
C ASP A 166 21.62 7.91 13.06
N ALA A 167 21.73 9.19 13.36
CA ALA A 167 21.79 10.20 12.32
C ALA A 167 23.01 9.95 11.43
N PHE A 168 22.77 9.83 10.13
CA PHE A 168 23.85 9.70 9.15
C PHE A 168 23.97 10.96 8.31
N ASN A 169 25.20 11.36 7.99
CA ASN A 169 25.46 12.47 7.10
C ASN A 169 25.64 11.94 5.68
N VAL A 170 24.78 12.43 4.76
CA VAL A 170 24.95 12.15 3.33
C VAL A 170 25.86 13.23 2.76
N ASN A 171 27.07 12.85 2.36
CA ASN A 171 27.99 13.71 1.61
C ASN A 171 27.72 13.55 0.11
N GLY A 172 27.17 14.56 -0.52
CA GLY A 172 26.92 14.62 -1.96
C GLY A 172 25.49 15.01 -2.30
N ASP A 173 25.33 15.62 -3.47
CA ASP A 173 24.03 15.90 -4.05
C ASP A 173 23.43 14.62 -4.63
N ALA A 174 22.28 14.21 -4.10
CA ALA A 174 21.52 13.12 -4.72
C ALA A 174 20.99 13.61 -6.09
N SER A 175 21.47 12.99 -7.16
CA SER A 175 20.91 13.23 -8.48
C SER A 175 19.47 12.71 -8.52
N THR A 176 18.53 13.57 -8.87
CA THR A 176 17.15 13.17 -9.13
C THR A 176 17.06 12.43 -10.46
N ILE A 177 16.22 11.43 -10.55
CA ILE A 177 15.89 10.73 -11.78
C ILE A 177 14.45 11.09 -12.20
N ASN A 178 14.21 11.10 -13.51
CA ASN A 178 12.84 11.23 -14.02
C ASN A 178 12.31 9.82 -14.29
N LEU A 179 11.62 9.24 -13.32
CA LEU A 179 11.04 7.90 -13.45
C LEU A 179 9.58 8.03 -13.90
N SER A 180 9.31 7.61 -15.14
CA SER A 180 7.93 7.54 -15.64
C SER A 180 7.23 6.24 -15.22
N ARG A 181 5.90 6.22 -15.25
CA ARG A 181 5.11 5.01 -14.99
C ARG A 181 5.44 3.89 -15.98
N SER A 182 5.62 4.22 -17.26
CA SER A 182 6.01 3.26 -18.29
C SER A 182 7.41 2.68 -18.07
N ALA A 183 8.37 3.50 -17.67
CA ALA A 183 9.72 3.05 -17.32
C ALA A 183 9.70 2.11 -16.11
N LEU A 184 8.95 2.46 -15.05
CA LEU A 184 8.78 1.61 -13.88
C LEU A 184 8.13 0.26 -14.23
N ALA A 185 7.07 0.28 -15.05
CA ALA A 185 6.41 -0.94 -15.52
C ALA A 185 7.36 -1.85 -16.30
N LYS A 186 8.22 -1.25 -17.15
CA LYS A 186 9.24 -1.98 -17.91
C LYS A 186 10.25 -2.66 -16.98
N LEU A 187 10.75 -1.95 -15.96
CA LEU A 187 11.67 -2.51 -14.96
C LEU A 187 11.06 -3.70 -14.22
N TYR A 188 9.79 -3.58 -13.79
CA TYR A 188 9.09 -4.70 -13.16
C TYR A 188 8.94 -5.89 -14.11
N GLN A 189 8.61 -5.64 -15.36
CA GLN A 189 8.44 -6.70 -16.34
C GLN A 189 9.79 -7.40 -16.67
N GLU A 190 10.86 -6.65 -16.78
CA GLU A 190 12.21 -7.18 -16.97
C GLU A 190 12.63 -8.06 -15.78
N ALA A 191 12.39 -7.62 -14.54
CA ALA A 191 12.65 -8.41 -13.35
C ALA A 191 11.83 -9.70 -13.33
N LYS A 192 10.51 -9.63 -13.60
CA LYS A 192 9.62 -10.79 -13.63
C LYS A 192 9.96 -11.79 -14.73
N ASN A 193 10.45 -11.35 -15.87
CA ASN A 193 10.83 -12.21 -16.98
C ASN A 193 12.21 -12.87 -16.80
N ASN A 194 13.02 -12.42 -15.84
CA ASN A 194 14.29 -13.02 -15.56
C ASN A 194 14.14 -14.32 -14.76
N LYS A 195 14.38 -15.46 -15.43
CA LYS A 195 14.23 -16.78 -14.82
C LYS A 195 15.10 -17.01 -13.58
N SER A 196 16.25 -16.33 -13.46
CA SER A 196 17.13 -16.46 -12.29
C SER A 196 16.54 -15.80 -11.04
N TYR A 197 15.62 -14.84 -11.20
CA TYR A 197 14.95 -14.15 -10.11
C TYR A 197 13.66 -14.83 -9.66
N GLN A 198 13.10 -15.68 -10.51
CA GLN A 198 11.85 -16.40 -10.20
C GLN A 198 12.07 -17.52 -9.20
N MET A 199 10.99 -17.89 -8.50
CA MET A 199 10.94 -19.09 -7.67
C MET A 199 11.13 -20.34 -8.53
N THR A 200 11.94 -21.27 -8.05
CA THR A 200 12.07 -22.61 -8.63
C THR A 200 11.06 -23.56 -8.01
N ASP A 201 10.87 -24.74 -8.61
CA ASP A 201 10.02 -25.80 -8.03
C ASP A 201 10.47 -26.19 -6.62
N ASN A 202 11.79 -26.20 -6.37
CA ASN A 202 12.34 -26.46 -5.04
C ASN A 202 12.01 -25.35 -4.05
N ASP A 203 12.03 -24.07 -4.48
CA ASP A 203 11.64 -22.95 -3.63
C ASP A 203 10.15 -23.02 -3.27
N TYR A 204 9.29 -23.41 -4.22
CA TYR A 204 7.87 -23.63 -3.96
C TYR A 204 7.63 -24.83 -3.02
N GLN A 205 8.40 -25.89 -3.11
CA GLN A 205 8.30 -27.03 -2.18
C GLN A 205 8.67 -26.61 -0.75
N LYS A 206 9.74 -25.84 -0.58
CA LYS A 206 10.12 -25.28 0.73
C LYS A 206 9.02 -24.38 1.29
N PHE A 207 8.49 -23.48 0.45
CA PHE A 207 7.37 -22.63 0.84
C PHE A 207 6.15 -23.43 1.27
N GLN A 208 5.81 -24.51 0.56
CA GLN A 208 4.69 -25.38 0.92
C GLN A 208 4.91 -26.03 2.29
N THR A 209 6.11 -26.52 2.57
CA THR A 209 6.46 -27.09 3.90
C THR A 209 6.25 -26.10 5.02
N ILE A 210 6.68 -24.83 4.83
CA ILE A 210 6.46 -23.74 5.80
C ILE A 210 4.97 -23.43 5.92
N SER A 211 4.26 -23.38 4.81
CA SER A 211 2.81 -23.11 4.77
C SER A 211 2.01 -24.17 5.53
N ASP A 212 2.35 -25.44 5.33
CA ASP A 212 1.71 -26.55 6.03
C ASP A 212 1.97 -26.51 7.52
N TYR A 213 3.21 -26.21 7.94
CA TYR A 213 3.55 -26.02 9.35
C TYR A 213 2.75 -24.87 9.97
N ILE A 214 2.67 -23.72 9.28
CA ILE A 214 1.93 -22.55 9.76
C ILE A 214 0.42 -22.86 9.88
N TYR A 215 -0.12 -23.64 8.96
CA TYR A 215 -1.50 -24.10 9.04
C TYR A 215 -1.71 -25.01 10.26
N ASP A 216 -0.87 -26.03 10.42
CA ASP A 216 -1.00 -27.01 11.49
C ASP A 216 -0.85 -26.40 12.90
N GLN A 217 0.03 -25.42 13.04
CA GLN A 217 0.34 -24.81 14.34
C GLN A 217 -0.53 -23.59 14.68
N PHE A 218 -0.95 -22.82 13.68
CA PHE A 218 -1.59 -21.51 13.90
C PHE A 218 -2.99 -21.37 13.27
N ASP A 219 -3.43 -22.38 12.49
CA ASP A 219 -4.69 -22.32 11.71
C ASP A 219 -4.72 -21.14 10.72
N ILE A 220 -3.55 -20.82 10.15
CA ILE A 220 -3.39 -19.78 9.13
C ILE A 220 -3.17 -20.40 7.77
N THR A 221 -4.03 -20.09 6.81
CA THR A 221 -3.93 -20.59 5.42
C THR A 221 -3.39 -19.53 4.48
N PHE A 222 -2.56 -19.96 3.54
CA PHE A 222 -2.10 -19.15 2.41
C PHE A 222 -2.80 -19.58 1.14
N GLY A 223 -3.72 -18.76 0.66
CA GLY A 223 -4.43 -19.01 -0.59
C GLY A 223 -3.68 -18.50 -1.82
N ASN A 224 -4.31 -18.62 -2.98
CA ASN A 224 -3.77 -18.18 -4.28
C ASN A 224 -3.31 -16.73 -4.31
N ARG A 225 -3.87 -15.87 -3.46
CA ARG A 225 -3.47 -14.46 -3.33
C ARG A 225 -2.01 -14.32 -2.89
N ILE A 226 -1.58 -15.11 -1.90
CA ILE A 226 -0.19 -15.10 -1.43
C ILE A 226 0.75 -15.63 -2.51
N LEU A 227 0.38 -16.71 -3.20
CA LEU A 227 1.16 -17.23 -4.32
C LEU A 227 1.35 -16.20 -5.43
N ASN A 228 0.30 -15.46 -5.76
CA ASN A 228 0.37 -14.34 -6.71
C ASN A 228 1.29 -13.22 -6.19
N GLN A 229 1.19 -12.85 -4.91
CA GLN A 229 2.08 -11.85 -4.31
C GLN A 229 3.54 -12.29 -4.32
N ILE A 230 3.83 -13.56 -4.05
CA ILE A 230 5.18 -14.15 -4.14
C ILE A 230 5.72 -14.04 -5.57
N SER A 231 4.94 -14.47 -6.56
CA SER A 231 5.35 -14.44 -7.98
C SER A 231 5.61 -13.03 -8.52
N GLU A 232 4.95 -12.02 -7.94
CA GLU A 232 5.14 -10.61 -8.30
C GLU A 232 6.30 -9.96 -7.52
N LEU A 233 6.41 -10.20 -6.21
CA LEU A 233 7.40 -9.53 -5.36
C LEU A 233 8.80 -10.12 -5.48
N VAL A 234 8.93 -11.44 -5.42
CA VAL A 234 10.25 -12.10 -5.35
C VAL A 234 11.16 -11.68 -6.50
N PRO A 235 10.75 -11.72 -7.78
CA PRO A 235 11.64 -11.30 -8.86
C PRO A 235 12.08 -9.84 -8.77
N VAL A 236 11.18 -8.96 -8.34
CA VAL A 236 11.48 -7.53 -8.19
C VAL A 236 12.44 -7.31 -7.02
N PHE A 237 12.21 -7.98 -5.89
CA PHE A 237 13.06 -7.89 -4.71
C PHE A 237 14.49 -8.36 -5.00
N VAL A 238 14.62 -9.50 -5.69
CA VAL A 238 15.92 -10.04 -6.12
C VAL A 238 16.61 -9.11 -7.14
N SER A 239 15.86 -8.49 -8.05
CA SER A 239 16.43 -7.52 -8.99
C SER A 239 17.00 -6.27 -8.32
N CYS A 240 16.52 -5.95 -7.12
CA CYS A 240 17.01 -4.85 -6.28
C CYS A 240 18.21 -5.26 -5.39
N GLY A 241 18.71 -6.49 -5.52
CA GLY A 241 19.90 -6.97 -4.80
C GLY A 241 19.62 -7.80 -3.55
N GLY A 242 18.34 -8.09 -3.24
CA GLY A 242 17.97 -9.01 -2.17
C GLY A 242 17.98 -10.47 -2.62
N THR A 243 17.64 -11.38 -1.70
CA THR A 243 17.52 -12.82 -1.96
C THR A 243 16.05 -13.25 -2.01
N LYS A 244 15.79 -14.46 -2.52
CA LYS A 244 14.45 -15.03 -2.55
C LYS A 244 13.93 -15.31 -1.13
N GLU A 245 14.82 -15.78 -0.27
CA GLU A 245 14.55 -16.07 1.13
C GLU A 245 14.15 -14.80 1.87
N GLU A 246 14.88 -13.71 1.70
CA GLU A 246 14.54 -12.41 2.30
C GLU A 246 13.19 -11.87 1.81
N ALA A 247 12.88 -12.05 0.51
CA ALA A 247 11.59 -11.67 -0.05
C ALA A 247 10.42 -12.49 0.53
N LEU A 248 10.62 -13.80 0.73
CA LEU A 248 9.64 -14.69 1.34
C LEU A 248 9.47 -14.35 2.83
N ASP A 249 10.56 -14.16 3.56
CA ASP A 249 10.53 -13.77 4.97
C ASP A 249 9.77 -12.45 5.15
N PHE A 250 10.07 -11.45 4.32
CA PHE A 250 9.35 -10.16 4.32
C PHE A 250 7.83 -10.32 4.12
N LEU A 251 7.40 -11.20 3.20
CA LEU A 251 5.97 -11.44 2.98
C LEU A 251 5.32 -12.25 4.10
N LEU A 252 5.99 -13.32 4.54
CA LEU A 252 5.42 -14.28 5.49
C LEU A 252 5.38 -13.71 6.91
N SER A 253 6.46 -13.09 7.36
CA SER A 253 6.53 -12.50 8.69
C SER A 253 5.35 -11.55 8.93
N ARG A 254 5.01 -10.74 7.95
CA ARG A 254 3.86 -9.83 8.03
C ARG A 254 2.51 -10.54 8.05
N LYS A 255 2.34 -11.54 7.18
CA LYS A 255 1.07 -12.30 7.08
C LYS A 255 0.85 -13.24 8.25
N VAL A 256 1.90 -13.70 8.90
CA VAL A 256 1.84 -14.63 10.04
C VAL A 256 1.82 -13.85 11.36
N ILE A 257 2.79 -12.95 11.55
CA ILE A 257 2.97 -12.26 12.84
C ILE A 257 1.74 -11.40 13.17
N SER A 258 1.20 -10.65 12.20
CA SER A 258 0.00 -9.85 12.43
C SER A 258 -1.21 -10.66 12.90
N LYS A 259 -1.32 -11.93 12.48
CA LYS A 259 -2.43 -12.83 12.87
C LYS A 259 -2.19 -13.56 14.19
N ILE A 260 -0.95 -13.62 14.65
CA ILE A 260 -0.56 -14.27 15.91
C ILE A 260 -0.39 -13.24 17.02
N GLU A 261 -0.20 -11.98 16.67
CA GLU A 261 -0.05 -10.88 17.63
C GLU A 261 -1.25 -10.86 18.61
N GLY A 262 -0.93 -10.90 19.90
CA GLY A 262 -1.94 -11.00 20.97
C GLY A 262 -2.35 -12.42 21.38
N ARG A 263 -1.84 -13.47 20.74
CA ARG A 263 -1.98 -14.84 21.20
C ARG A 263 -0.89 -15.17 22.20
N PHE A 264 -1.28 -15.48 23.45
CA PHE A 264 -0.34 -15.70 24.57
C PHE A 264 -0.23 -17.16 24.99
N GLU A 265 -0.90 -18.09 24.30
CA GLU A 265 -0.88 -19.50 24.62
C GLU A 265 0.53 -20.08 24.51
N GLU A 266 0.88 -20.95 25.45
CA GLU A 266 2.23 -21.53 25.55
C GLU A 266 2.62 -22.34 24.31
N TYR A 267 1.65 -23.05 23.69
CA TYR A 267 1.90 -23.78 22.46
C TYR A 267 2.26 -22.87 21.28
N VAL A 268 1.68 -21.65 21.20
CA VAL A 268 1.99 -20.65 20.17
C VAL A 268 3.43 -20.18 20.30
N LYS A 269 3.92 -19.96 21.54
CA LYS A 269 5.31 -19.56 21.80
C LYS A 269 6.30 -20.64 21.38
N ASN A 270 5.97 -21.91 21.67
CA ASN A 270 6.81 -23.04 21.30
C ASN A 270 6.87 -23.19 19.77
N ALA A 271 5.72 -23.13 19.10
CA ALA A 271 5.62 -23.23 17.66
C ALA A 271 6.35 -22.07 16.94
N LEU A 272 6.29 -20.83 17.47
CA LEU A 272 7.07 -19.71 16.94
C LEU A 272 8.57 -19.94 17.08
N SER A 273 9.03 -20.50 18.20
CA SER A 273 10.45 -20.82 18.42
C SER A 273 10.95 -21.88 17.44
N GLU A 274 10.11 -22.84 17.06
CA GLU A 274 10.44 -23.83 16.04
C GLU A 274 10.44 -23.25 14.62
N LEU A 275 9.54 -22.33 14.32
CA LEU A 275 9.46 -21.67 12.99
C LEU A 275 10.69 -20.80 12.73
N LEU A 276 11.32 -20.26 13.78
CA LEU A 276 12.49 -19.38 13.69
C LEU A 276 13.82 -20.16 13.59
N ASN A 277 13.83 -21.48 13.79
CA ASN A 277 14.99 -22.35 13.69
C ASN A 277 14.98 -23.17 12.39
#